data_cb86b55618e372dc33cb51e53fe2f619
#
_entry.id   cb86b55618e372dc33cb51e53fe2f619
#
_cell.length_a   1.000
_cell.length_b   1.000
_cell.length_c   1.000
_cell.angle_alpha   90.00
_cell.angle_beta   90.00
_cell.angle_gamma   90.00
#
_symmetry.space_group_name_H-M   'P 1'
#
loop_
_entity.id
_entity.type
_entity.pdbx_description
1 polymer ?
#
loop_
_entity_poly.entity_id
_entity_poly.type
_entity_poly.pdbx_seq_one_letter_code
_entity_poly.pdbx_strand_id
1 'polypeptide(L)'
;MSDITFPGDLVYELSPRGVGPTRWTQKNPPNYVERSHALLGRTVDTGRVWDIIAAAQYLHAEHDGVTLVVGGGNAAGVLAAYAAERSPGISGVILHNPPPTHMEPSAPQLLNVLRVCDIPDVLGLIAP
;
A
#
# COMPACT_ATOMS: atom_id res chain seq x y z
N MET A 1 5.38 -5.98 13.94
CA MET A 1 5.65 -6.45 12.58
C MET A 1 6.99 -7.18 12.43
N SER A 2 7.72 -7.30 13.50
CA SER A 2 9.04 -7.93 13.56
C SER A 2 8.99 -9.46 13.59
N ASP A 3 7.83 -10.07 13.70
CA ASP A 3 7.71 -11.48 14.07
C ASP A 3 7.68 -12.46 12.89
N ILE A 4 7.84 -11.95 11.65
CA ILE A 4 7.77 -12.78 10.43
C ILE A 4 9.03 -12.62 9.59
N THR A 5 10.15 -12.27 10.21
CA THR A 5 11.44 -12.23 9.54
C THR A 5 12.28 -13.42 9.98
N PHE A 6 12.99 -14.01 9.02
CA PHE A 6 13.90 -15.12 9.27
C PHE A 6 15.35 -14.59 9.34
N PRO A 7 16.26 -15.34 10.01
CA PRO A 7 17.66 -14.97 9.99
C PRO A 7 18.18 -14.86 8.55
N GLY A 8 18.81 -13.72 8.24
CA GLY A 8 19.32 -13.43 6.91
C GLY A 8 18.41 -12.59 6.02
N ASP A 9 17.18 -12.32 6.45
CA ASP A 9 16.28 -11.44 5.71
C ASP A 9 16.77 -10.00 5.76
N LEU A 10 16.64 -9.31 4.64
CA LEU A 10 16.82 -7.87 4.57
C LEU A 10 15.45 -7.20 4.74
N VAL A 11 15.37 -6.29 5.69
CA VAL A 11 14.12 -5.58 5.98
C VAL A 11 14.28 -4.10 5.65
N TYR A 12 13.39 -3.58 4.83
CA TYR A 12 13.33 -2.18 4.46
C TYR A 12 12.01 -1.59 4.94
N GLU A 13 12.09 -0.41 5.53
CA GLU A 13 10.91 0.36 5.89
C GLU A 13 10.65 1.40 4.80
N LEU A 14 9.47 1.33 4.19
CA LEU A 14 9.04 2.28 3.17
C LEU A 14 8.11 3.31 3.78
N SER A 15 8.43 4.58 3.58
CA SER A 15 7.54 5.70 3.88
C SER A 15 7.00 6.26 2.57
N PRO A 16 5.81 5.84 2.13
CA PRO A 16 5.23 6.40 0.92
C PRO A 16 4.84 7.88 1.10
N ARG A 17 4.44 8.52 0.01
CA ARG A 17 4.12 9.95 0.03
C ARG A 17 3.14 10.32 1.14
N GLY A 18 3.42 11.41 1.83
CA GLY A 18 2.58 11.93 2.89
C GLY A 18 2.65 11.16 4.21
N VAL A 19 3.62 10.27 4.37
CA VAL A 19 3.84 9.47 5.57
C VAL A 19 5.28 9.64 6.05
N GLY A 20 5.49 9.64 7.36
CA GLY A 20 6.83 9.76 7.94
C GLY A 20 7.56 11.03 7.51
N PRO A 21 8.78 10.93 6.94
CA PRO A 21 9.56 12.10 6.55
C PRO A 21 8.90 12.96 5.46
N THR A 22 7.99 12.40 4.68
CA THR A 22 7.29 13.12 3.60
C THR A 22 5.91 13.63 4.04
N ARG A 23 5.62 13.58 5.33
CA ARG A 23 4.35 14.05 5.87
C ARG A 23 4.16 15.54 5.59
N TRP A 24 3.06 15.87 4.91
CA TRP A 24 2.74 17.26 4.64
C TRP A 24 2.11 17.93 5.84
N THR A 25 2.26 19.26 5.86
CA THR A 25 1.72 20.11 6.92
C THR A 25 0.21 19.96 7.01
N GLN A 26 -0.28 19.76 8.22
CA GLN A 26 -1.71 19.79 8.47
C GLN A 26 -2.18 21.25 8.48
N LYS A 27 -2.96 21.61 7.48
CA LYS A 27 -3.59 22.93 7.38
C LYS A 27 -5.10 22.79 7.52
N ASN A 28 -5.76 23.86 7.74
CA ASN A 28 -7.22 23.90 7.79
C ASN A 28 -7.76 24.34 6.42
N PRO A 29 -8.54 23.51 5.69
CA PRO A 29 -8.97 22.16 6.10
C PRO A 29 -7.84 21.13 6.02
N PRO A 30 -7.79 20.16 6.95
CA PRO A 30 -6.68 19.21 7.02
C PRO A 30 -6.58 18.27 5.82
N ASN A 31 -7.65 18.09 5.09
CA ASN A 31 -7.70 17.22 3.91
C ASN A 31 -7.46 17.97 2.59
N TYR A 32 -6.83 19.12 2.65
CA TYR A 32 -6.60 19.96 1.46
C TYR A 32 -5.89 19.22 0.32
N VAL A 33 -4.83 18.48 0.64
CA VAL A 33 -4.05 17.71 -0.35
C VAL A 33 -4.92 16.64 -1.00
N GLU A 34 -5.69 15.91 -0.20
CA GLU A 34 -6.57 14.84 -0.68
C GLU A 34 -7.67 15.38 -1.58
N ARG A 35 -8.25 16.51 -1.21
CA ARG A 35 -9.28 17.18 -2.03
C ARG A 35 -8.72 17.63 -3.37
N SER A 36 -7.51 18.17 -3.38
CA SER A 36 -6.85 18.60 -4.62
C SER A 36 -6.61 17.42 -5.55
N HIS A 37 -6.17 16.28 -5.01
CA HIS A 37 -5.99 15.06 -5.80
C HIS A 37 -7.32 14.56 -6.38
N ALA A 38 -8.38 14.56 -5.58
CA ALA A 38 -9.71 14.12 -6.03
C ALA A 38 -10.22 14.96 -7.21
N LEU A 39 -9.99 16.27 -7.19
CA LEU A 39 -10.34 17.15 -8.31
C LEU A 39 -9.59 16.81 -9.60
N LEU A 40 -8.41 16.21 -9.49
CA LEU A 40 -7.61 15.74 -10.63
C LEU A 40 -7.91 14.28 -11.01
N GLY A 41 -8.94 13.67 -10.42
CA GLY A 41 -9.27 12.28 -10.68
C GLY A 41 -8.32 11.27 -10.02
N ARG A 42 -7.67 11.66 -8.94
CA ARG A 42 -6.68 10.85 -8.23
C ARG A 42 -6.95 10.86 -6.73
N THR A 43 -6.28 9.96 -6.03
CA THR A 43 -6.21 9.99 -4.56
C THR A 43 -4.76 9.90 -4.12
N VAL A 44 -4.50 10.33 -2.88
CA VAL A 44 -3.18 10.15 -2.26
C VAL A 44 -2.86 8.65 -2.15
N ASP A 45 -3.84 7.84 -1.81
CA ASP A 45 -3.65 6.40 -1.65
C ASP A 45 -3.32 5.70 -2.96
N THR A 46 -3.88 6.12 -4.08
CA THR A 46 -3.47 5.63 -5.41
C THR A 46 -1.98 5.89 -5.63
N GLY A 47 -1.51 7.10 -5.28
CA GLY A 47 -0.09 7.45 -5.37
C GLY A 47 0.78 6.60 -4.45
N ARG A 48 0.30 6.29 -3.26
CA ARG A 48 1.01 5.41 -2.31
C ARG A 48 1.17 3.99 -2.84
N VAL A 49 0.15 3.46 -3.53
CA VAL A 49 0.27 2.16 -4.21
C VAL A 49 1.39 2.20 -5.26
N TRP A 50 1.45 3.25 -6.05
CA TRP A 50 2.54 3.41 -7.03
C TRP A 50 3.91 3.55 -6.37
N ASP A 51 4.01 4.21 -5.22
CA ASP A 51 5.26 4.30 -4.47
C ASP A 51 5.73 2.92 -4.00
N ILE A 52 4.81 2.07 -3.55
CA ILE A 52 5.14 0.70 -3.14
C ILE A 52 5.62 -0.12 -4.35
N ILE A 53 4.95 -0.02 -5.48
CA ILE A 53 5.35 -0.71 -6.71
C ILE A 53 6.74 -0.28 -7.17
N ALA A 54 7.01 1.03 -7.15
CA ALA A 54 8.31 1.57 -7.53
C ALA A 54 9.43 1.08 -6.60
N ALA A 55 9.18 1.08 -5.29
CA ALA A 55 10.14 0.55 -4.32
C ALA A 55 10.38 -0.95 -4.52
N ALA A 56 9.33 -1.71 -4.79
CA ALA A 56 9.43 -3.14 -5.05
C ALA A 56 10.27 -3.41 -6.31
N GLN A 57 10.06 -2.66 -7.37
CA GLN A 57 10.84 -2.77 -8.61
C GLN A 57 12.32 -2.44 -8.37
N TYR A 58 12.59 -1.41 -7.58
CA TYR A 58 13.95 -1.02 -7.24
C TYR A 58 14.67 -2.13 -6.44
N LEU A 59 14.02 -2.67 -5.42
CA LEU A 59 14.60 -3.72 -4.58
C LEU A 59 14.79 -5.02 -5.37
N HIS A 60 13.86 -5.34 -6.25
CA HIS A 60 13.96 -6.53 -7.09
C HIS A 60 15.15 -6.44 -8.07
N ALA A 61 15.42 -5.25 -8.58
CA ALA A 61 16.59 -5.01 -9.45
C ALA A 61 17.91 -5.04 -8.67
N GLU A 62 17.92 -4.50 -7.43
CA GLU A 62 19.11 -4.47 -6.58
C GLU A 62 19.49 -5.86 -6.04
N HIS A 63 18.50 -6.72 -5.82
CA HIS A 63 18.67 -8.03 -5.20
C HIS A 63 18.13 -9.11 -6.14
N ASP A 64 18.89 -9.42 -7.17
CA ASP A 64 18.49 -10.41 -8.17
C ASP A 64 18.29 -11.80 -7.54
N GLY A 65 17.21 -12.46 -7.93
CA GLY A 65 16.89 -13.81 -7.49
C GLY A 65 16.29 -13.94 -6.09
N VAL A 66 16.01 -12.84 -5.40
CA VAL A 66 15.39 -12.89 -4.07
C VAL A 66 13.86 -12.87 -4.14
N THR A 67 13.24 -13.49 -3.15
CA THR A 67 11.80 -13.41 -2.94
C THR A 67 11.46 -12.09 -2.25
N LEU A 68 10.60 -11.31 -2.84
CA LEU A 68 10.17 -10.03 -2.29
C LEU A 68 8.77 -10.17 -1.67
N VAL A 69 8.69 -9.84 -0.40
CA VAL A 69 7.43 -9.82 0.35
C VAL A 69 7.19 -8.41 0.85
N VAL A 70 6.00 -7.90 0.65
CA VAL A 70 5.59 -6.61 1.17
C VAL A 70 4.58 -6.79 2.30
N GLY A 71 4.52 -5.81 3.19
CA GLY A 71 3.59 -5.93 4.31
C GLY A 71 3.28 -4.59 4.94
N GLY A 72 2.23 -4.58 5.72
CA GLY A 72 1.85 -3.41 6.48
C GLY A 72 0.68 -3.67 7.40
N GLY A 73 0.49 -2.75 8.34
CA GLY A 73 -0.62 -2.78 9.28
C GLY A 73 -1.75 -1.86 8.84
N ASN A 74 -2.98 -2.22 9.17
CA ASN A 74 -4.18 -1.43 8.91
C ASN A 74 -4.30 -1.06 7.41
N ALA A 75 -4.50 0.20 7.10
CA ALA A 75 -4.60 0.68 5.72
C ALA A 75 -3.34 0.41 4.87
N ALA A 76 -2.16 0.45 5.49
CA ALA A 76 -0.91 0.18 4.78
C ALA A 76 -0.86 -1.25 4.24
N GLY A 77 -1.43 -2.21 4.97
CA GLY A 77 -1.54 -3.60 4.50
C GLY A 77 -2.41 -3.70 3.24
N VAL A 78 -3.52 -2.97 3.20
CA VAL A 78 -4.39 -2.94 2.02
C VAL A 78 -3.68 -2.33 0.82
N LEU A 79 -2.94 -1.25 1.03
CA LEU A 79 -2.14 -0.64 -0.03
C LEU A 79 -1.08 -1.60 -0.57
N ALA A 80 -0.43 -2.35 0.32
CA ALA A 80 0.52 -3.40 -0.06
C ALA A 80 -0.15 -4.50 -0.89
N ALA A 81 -1.37 -4.90 -0.54
CA ALA A 81 -2.14 -5.89 -1.28
C ALA A 81 -2.46 -5.40 -2.71
N TYR A 82 -2.89 -4.16 -2.85
CA TYR A 82 -3.12 -3.57 -4.18
C TYR A 82 -1.84 -3.50 -5.02
N ALA A 83 -0.71 -3.16 -4.39
CA ALA A 83 0.57 -3.15 -5.07
C ALA A 83 0.97 -4.55 -5.54
N ALA A 84 0.76 -5.56 -4.72
CA ALA A 84 1.07 -6.96 -5.05
C ALA A 84 0.21 -7.47 -6.21
N GLU A 85 -1.06 -7.12 -6.24
CA GLU A 85 -1.95 -7.49 -7.34
C GLU A 85 -1.44 -6.94 -8.67
N ARG A 86 -0.86 -5.74 -8.66
CA ARG A 86 -0.39 -5.08 -9.87
C ARG A 86 1.08 -5.31 -10.22
N SER A 87 1.86 -5.86 -9.31
CA SER A 87 3.29 -6.06 -9.52
C SER A 87 3.67 -7.53 -9.40
N PRO A 88 3.95 -8.21 -10.51
CA PRO A 88 4.32 -9.63 -10.48
C PRO A 88 5.65 -9.90 -9.78
N GLY A 89 6.47 -8.88 -9.56
CA GLY A 89 7.71 -9.00 -8.79
C GLY A 89 7.52 -9.18 -7.30
N ILE A 90 6.32 -8.92 -6.79
CA ILE A 90 5.99 -9.12 -5.38
C ILE A 90 5.45 -10.54 -5.21
N SER A 91 6.15 -11.34 -4.41
CA SER A 91 5.86 -12.78 -4.25
C SER A 91 4.87 -13.07 -3.12
N GLY A 92 4.71 -12.16 -2.18
CA GLY A 92 3.80 -12.37 -1.05
C GLY A 92 3.46 -11.09 -0.32
N VAL A 93 2.39 -11.15 0.46
CA VAL A 93 1.91 -10.00 1.24
C VAL A 93 1.64 -10.44 2.67
N ILE A 94 2.06 -9.63 3.62
CA ILE A 94 1.77 -9.81 5.03
C ILE A 94 0.85 -8.69 5.49
N LEU A 95 -0.33 -9.07 5.94
CA LEU A 95 -1.34 -8.13 6.40
C LEU A 95 -1.51 -8.24 7.92
N HIS A 96 -1.47 -7.11 8.59
CA HIS A 96 -1.75 -7.04 10.02
C HIS A 96 -2.97 -6.16 10.24
N ASN A 97 -4.04 -6.77 10.73
CA ASN A 97 -5.28 -6.10 11.08
C ASN A 97 -5.83 -5.17 9.97
N PRO A 98 -6.03 -5.67 8.74
CA PRO A 98 -6.55 -4.84 7.66
C PRO A 98 -8.01 -4.43 7.92
N PRO A 99 -8.44 -3.24 7.46
CA PRO A 99 -9.86 -2.90 7.50
C PRO A 99 -10.67 -3.88 6.63
N PRO A 100 -11.89 -4.26 7.05
CA PRO A 100 -12.68 -5.27 6.34
C PRO A 100 -13.31 -4.78 5.04
N THR A 101 -13.45 -3.48 4.87
CA THR A 101 -14.09 -2.88 3.69
C THR A 101 -13.60 -1.45 3.46
N HIS A 102 -13.66 -1.00 2.22
CA HIS A 102 -13.38 0.40 1.86
C HIS A 102 -14.39 1.39 2.45
N MET A 103 -15.50 0.92 2.98
CA MET A 103 -16.46 1.79 3.68
C MET A 103 -15.98 2.24 5.06
N GLU A 104 -14.98 1.56 5.63
CA GLU A 104 -14.38 1.98 6.89
C GLU A 104 -13.60 3.29 6.73
N PRO A 105 -13.75 4.25 7.66
CA PRO A 105 -13.01 5.53 7.59
C PRO A 105 -11.49 5.37 7.58
N SER A 106 -10.99 4.30 8.19
CA SER A 106 -9.56 3.98 8.24
C SER A 106 -9.03 3.32 6.96
N ALA A 107 -9.91 2.88 6.05
CA ALA A 107 -9.50 2.23 4.82
C ALA A 107 -8.91 3.21 3.82
N PRO A 108 -8.02 2.75 2.92
CA PRO A 108 -7.51 3.58 1.84
C PRO A 108 -8.64 4.11 0.94
N GLN A 109 -8.45 5.32 0.44
CA GLN A 109 -9.42 5.98 -0.42
C GLN A 109 -8.99 5.87 -1.89
N LEU A 110 -9.70 5.03 -2.62
CA LEU A 110 -9.51 4.86 -4.07
C LEU A 110 -10.81 5.26 -4.77
N LEU A 111 -10.71 6.10 -5.79
CA LEU A 111 -11.90 6.61 -6.48
C LEU A 111 -12.71 5.47 -7.12
N ASN A 112 -14.00 5.45 -6.81
CA ASN A 112 -14.97 4.49 -7.36
C ASN A 112 -14.61 3.02 -7.14
N VAL A 113 -13.74 2.72 -6.16
CA VAL A 113 -13.27 1.34 -5.95
C VAL A 113 -14.42 0.37 -5.68
N LEU A 114 -15.42 0.76 -4.88
CA LEU A 114 -16.55 -0.11 -4.53
C LEU A 114 -17.46 -0.45 -5.72
N ARG A 115 -17.32 0.24 -6.85
CA ARG A 115 -18.01 -0.15 -8.10
C ARG A 115 -17.35 -1.35 -8.78
N VAL A 116 -16.13 -1.66 -8.41
CA VAL A 116 -15.33 -2.73 -9.03
C VAL A 116 -15.10 -3.88 -8.07
N CYS A 117 -14.67 -3.57 -6.84
CA CYS A 117 -14.32 -4.58 -5.84
C CYS A 117 -14.27 -3.96 -4.44
N ASP A 118 -14.21 -4.80 -3.45
CA ASP A 118 -13.91 -4.39 -2.08
C ASP A 118 -12.67 -5.15 -1.60
N ILE A 119 -12.20 -4.86 -0.38
CA ILE A 119 -10.97 -5.42 0.19
C ILE A 119 -10.96 -6.95 0.15
N PRO A 120 -12.03 -7.67 0.56
CA PRO A 120 -12.01 -9.13 0.47
C PRO A 120 -11.80 -9.67 -0.96
N ASP A 121 -12.30 -8.96 -1.96
CA ASP A 121 -12.14 -9.35 -3.36
C ASP A 121 -10.67 -9.27 -3.79
N VAL A 122 -9.98 -8.20 -3.41
CA VAL A 122 -8.55 -8.02 -3.72
C VAL A 122 -7.72 -9.08 -3.01
N LEU A 123 -8.01 -9.37 -1.75
CA LEU A 123 -7.30 -10.41 -1.01
C LEU A 123 -7.51 -11.79 -1.65
N GLY A 124 -8.70 -12.04 -2.19
CA GLY A 124 -8.98 -13.26 -2.94
C GLY A 124 -8.17 -13.39 -4.23
N LEU A 125 -7.93 -12.27 -4.91
CA LEU A 125 -7.14 -12.24 -6.15
C LEU A 125 -5.65 -12.55 -5.92
N ILE A 126 -5.10 -12.17 -4.78
CA ILE A 126 -3.69 -12.38 -4.46
C ILE A 126 -3.44 -13.66 -3.67
N ALA A 127 -4.47 -14.26 -3.12
CA ALA A 127 -4.35 -15.54 -2.40
C ALA A 127 -4.05 -16.68 -3.38
N PRO A 128 -3.19 -17.64 -3.01
CA PRO A 128 -2.92 -18.79 -3.84
C PRO A 128 -4.13 -19.73 -3.96
#